data_335c4186e3b1825685d7852d8f72d31b
#
_entry.id   335c4186e3b1825685d7852d8f72d31b
#
_cell.length_a   1.000
_cell.length_b   1.000
_cell.length_c   1.000
_cell.angle_alpha   90.00
_cell.angle_beta   90.00
_cell.angle_gamma   90.00
#
_symmetry.space_group_name_H-M   'P 1'
#
loop_
_entity.id
_entity.type
_entity.pdbx_description
1 polymer ?
#
loop_
_entity_poly.entity_id
_entity_poly.type
_entity_poly.pdbx_seq_one_letter_code
_entity_poly.pdbx_strand_id
1 'polypeptide(L)'
;MNQASADYKKESKKVINKLLIASTFINLALTIIKYVLGKWIGNVALQADALHSSLDVLSSVIVFSAMFFSYIKSEKFPFGLYKLENIASSFVSLLIILTAFEIGYSLFEKREPVHTSVLNQIIVAIVLFFIVILMYLYSKYEKKIGTQYSSSGLVSDAEHIKSDLFSIFIIICSIIFSIFGLNIDKYVAIVIVVMILHSGFELLKNSTLALLDINVDKKTIEAIKQEISQFEHVNEITSIKGRKSGRFMLLEIIVKLDIASFEEAHKLSSQIEQRIYEKFPNVDNVIVHYEPIEKKIVKICIPQTKNEQISEDFSNSNSFLIIDYDLSRKKILNKQQKPNDFLELKEKKGIQIALYLVKEGVDIIVTTKHIENTGPYFVFKTHNKKFYVVENVQIDNLEELLKNISNKIYVKQTGEET
;
A
#
# COMPACT_ATOMS: atom_id res chain seq x y z
N MET A 1 20.55 11.90 -12.15
CA MET A 1 20.05 10.66 -12.80
C MET A 1 20.99 10.36 -13.96
N ASN A 2 21.77 9.26 -13.90
CA ASN A 2 22.77 8.95 -14.93
C ASN A 2 22.10 8.73 -16.30
N GLN A 3 22.67 9.30 -17.37
CA GLN A 3 22.21 9.20 -18.75
C GLN A 3 21.95 7.75 -19.18
N ALA A 4 22.79 6.82 -18.76
CA ALA A 4 22.62 5.36 -18.95
C ALA A 4 21.31 4.79 -18.36
N SER A 5 20.84 5.28 -17.21
CA SER A 5 19.58 4.86 -16.58
C SER A 5 18.35 5.38 -17.34
N ALA A 6 18.45 6.59 -17.93
CA ALA A 6 17.38 7.16 -18.73
C ALA A 6 17.25 6.44 -20.09
N ASP A 7 18.36 6.10 -20.71
CA ASP A 7 18.41 5.34 -21.97
C ASP A 7 17.87 3.92 -21.78
N TYR A 8 18.26 3.23 -20.70
CA TYR A 8 17.71 1.91 -20.36
C TYR A 8 16.19 1.94 -20.15
N LYS A 9 15.66 2.95 -19.41
CA LYS A 9 14.21 3.12 -19.24
C LYS A 9 13.47 3.38 -20.56
N LYS A 10 14.06 4.13 -21.46
CA LYS A 10 13.47 4.42 -22.78
C LYS A 10 13.47 3.18 -23.67
N GLU A 11 14.55 2.43 -23.69
CA GLU A 11 14.67 1.20 -24.46
C GLU A 11 13.74 0.11 -23.94
N SER A 12 13.71 -0.14 -22.63
CA SER A 12 12.81 -1.12 -21.99
C SER A 12 11.35 -0.80 -22.31
N LYS A 13 10.91 0.46 -22.20
CA LYS A 13 9.55 0.88 -22.54
C LYS A 13 9.21 0.60 -24.00
N LYS A 14 10.15 0.83 -24.93
CA LYS A 14 9.95 0.55 -26.36
C LYS A 14 9.79 -0.94 -26.65
N VAL A 15 10.61 -1.79 -26.01
CA VAL A 15 10.55 -3.25 -26.16
C VAL A 15 9.24 -3.79 -25.58
N ILE A 16 8.88 -3.37 -24.37
CA ILE A 16 7.65 -3.78 -23.68
C ILE A 16 6.41 -3.42 -24.52
N ASN A 17 6.30 -2.16 -24.96
CA ASN A 17 5.15 -1.73 -25.77
C ASN A 17 5.07 -2.48 -27.11
N LYS A 18 6.20 -2.75 -27.76
CA LYS A 18 6.23 -3.52 -29.02
C LYS A 18 5.70 -4.95 -28.80
N LEU A 19 6.09 -5.61 -27.70
CA LEU A 19 5.62 -6.96 -27.40
C LEU A 19 4.14 -6.99 -27.03
N LEU A 20 3.64 -6.07 -26.22
CA LEU A 20 2.21 -5.98 -25.87
C LEU A 20 1.33 -5.73 -27.12
N ILE A 21 1.77 -4.87 -28.02
CA ILE A 21 1.07 -4.65 -29.29
C ILE A 21 1.09 -5.92 -30.15
N ALA A 22 2.26 -6.58 -30.25
CA ALA A 22 2.38 -7.83 -31.01
C ALA A 22 1.49 -8.92 -30.43
N SER A 23 1.47 -9.11 -29.10
CA SER A 23 0.58 -10.04 -28.40
C SER A 23 -0.88 -9.79 -28.71
N THR A 24 -1.33 -8.53 -28.66
CA THR A 24 -2.72 -8.15 -29.00
C THR A 24 -3.07 -8.55 -30.45
N PHE A 25 -2.20 -8.30 -31.42
CA PHE A 25 -2.44 -8.68 -32.81
C PHE A 25 -2.42 -10.22 -33.01
N ILE A 26 -1.53 -10.91 -32.34
CA ILE A 26 -1.46 -12.36 -32.36
C ILE A 26 -2.75 -12.95 -31.78
N ASN A 27 -3.22 -12.47 -30.64
CA ASN A 27 -4.45 -12.93 -30.00
C ASN A 27 -5.68 -12.65 -30.90
N LEU A 28 -5.75 -11.50 -31.56
CA LEU A 28 -6.80 -11.21 -32.51
C LEU A 28 -6.79 -12.17 -33.72
N ALA A 29 -5.62 -12.44 -34.29
CA ALA A 29 -5.47 -13.36 -35.41
C ALA A 29 -5.87 -14.79 -34.99
N LEU A 30 -5.45 -15.24 -33.81
CA LEU A 30 -5.83 -16.53 -33.24
C LEU A 30 -7.32 -16.67 -33.03
N THR A 31 -7.97 -15.63 -32.50
CA THR A 31 -9.42 -15.59 -32.32
C THR A 31 -10.14 -15.83 -33.65
N ILE A 32 -9.74 -15.13 -34.71
CA ILE A 32 -10.30 -15.28 -36.04
C ILE A 32 -10.06 -16.70 -36.58
N ILE A 33 -8.86 -17.21 -36.45
CA ILE A 33 -8.50 -18.58 -36.92
C ILE A 33 -9.35 -19.62 -36.18
N LYS A 34 -9.40 -19.56 -34.85
CA LYS A 34 -10.22 -20.48 -34.02
C LYS A 34 -11.69 -20.44 -34.43
N TYR A 35 -12.25 -19.26 -34.65
CA TYR A 35 -13.65 -19.10 -35.06
C TYR A 35 -13.91 -19.73 -36.43
N VAL A 36 -13.07 -19.42 -37.42
CA VAL A 36 -13.22 -19.98 -38.78
C VAL A 36 -13.06 -21.50 -38.77
N LEU A 37 -12.06 -22.03 -38.09
CA LEU A 37 -11.82 -23.50 -38.02
C LEU A 37 -12.96 -24.19 -37.25
N GLY A 38 -13.44 -23.60 -36.13
CA GLY A 38 -14.53 -24.15 -35.35
C GLY A 38 -15.84 -24.20 -36.13
N LYS A 39 -16.12 -23.16 -36.93
CA LYS A 39 -17.29 -23.12 -37.80
C LYS A 39 -17.16 -24.13 -38.97
N TRP A 40 -15.95 -24.26 -39.54
CA TRP A 40 -15.69 -25.17 -40.67
C TRP A 40 -15.94 -26.63 -40.32
N ILE A 41 -15.48 -27.08 -39.14
CA ILE A 41 -15.69 -28.49 -38.70
C ILE A 41 -16.93 -28.67 -37.82
N GLY A 42 -17.69 -27.60 -37.50
CA GLY A 42 -18.86 -27.68 -36.63
C GLY A 42 -18.52 -27.99 -35.17
N ASN A 43 -17.27 -27.80 -34.71
CA ASN A 43 -16.86 -28.06 -33.35
C ASN A 43 -17.29 -26.96 -32.43
N VAL A 44 -18.22 -27.23 -31.50
CA VAL A 44 -18.82 -26.26 -30.59
C VAL A 44 -17.84 -25.78 -29.54
N ALA A 45 -16.94 -26.67 -29.07
CA ALA A 45 -15.95 -26.33 -28.09
C ALA A 45 -14.95 -25.29 -28.64
N LEU A 46 -14.49 -25.46 -29.90
CA LEU A 46 -13.59 -24.51 -30.56
C LEU A 46 -14.27 -23.17 -30.84
N GLN A 47 -15.58 -23.16 -31.16
CA GLN A 47 -16.35 -21.91 -31.33
C GLN A 47 -16.49 -21.19 -29.98
N ALA A 48 -16.75 -21.90 -28.89
CA ALA A 48 -16.83 -21.34 -27.54
C ALA A 48 -15.48 -20.71 -27.11
N ASP A 49 -14.38 -21.40 -27.35
CA ASP A 49 -13.04 -20.91 -27.07
C ASP A 49 -12.67 -19.67 -27.92
N ALA A 50 -13.10 -19.64 -29.19
CA ALA A 50 -12.94 -18.47 -30.05
C ALA A 50 -13.72 -17.24 -29.53
N LEU A 51 -14.95 -17.46 -29.07
CA LEU A 51 -15.75 -16.38 -28.46
C LEU A 51 -15.11 -15.87 -27.15
N HIS A 52 -14.58 -16.77 -26.32
CA HIS A 52 -13.80 -16.38 -25.13
C HIS A 52 -12.62 -15.50 -25.51
N SER A 53 -11.78 -15.95 -26.44
CA SER A 53 -10.63 -15.17 -26.92
C SER A 53 -11.05 -13.81 -27.52
N SER A 54 -12.23 -13.72 -28.15
CA SER A 54 -12.74 -12.43 -28.67
C SER A 54 -13.11 -11.44 -27.54
N LEU A 55 -13.64 -11.95 -26.44
CA LEU A 55 -13.94 -11.15 -25.25
C LEU A 55 -12.66 -10.66 -24.56
N ASP A 56 -11.59 -11.47 -24.55
CA ASP A 56 -10.30 -11.05 -24.00
C ASP A 56 -9.68 -9.90 -24.80
N VAL A 57 -9.76 -9.98 -26.16
CA VAL A 57 -9.34 -8.87 -27.02
C VAL A 57 -10.18 -7.62 -26.78
N LEU A 58 -11.51 -7.76 -26.71
CA LEU A 58 -12.43 -6.66 -26.44
C LEU A 58 -12.16 -6.03 -25.07
N SER A 59 -11.96 -6.87 -24.05
CA SER A 59 -11.63 -6.44 -22.71
C SER A 59 -10.35 -5.62 -22.67
N SER A 60 -9.31 -6.09 -23.36
CA SER A 60 -8.04 -5.38 -23.47
C SER A 60 -8.20 -4.00 -24.09
N VAL A 61 -9.02 -3.86 -25.15
CA VAL A 61 -9.29 -2.59 -25.79
C VAL A 61 -10.07 -1.63 -24.87
N ILE A 62 -11.09 -2.14 -24.18
CA ILE A 62 -11.92 -1.34 -23.26
C ILE A 62 -11.09 -0.84 -22.07
N VAL A 63 -10.32 -1.74 -21.44
CA VAL A 63 -9.47 -1.40 -20.31
C VAL A 63 -8.34 -0.45 -20.72
N PHE A 64 -7.73 -0.65 -21.89
CA PHE A 64 -6.73 0.26 -22.42
C PHE A 64 -7.31 1.66 -22.67
N SER A 65 -8.51 1.74 -23.23
CA SER A 65 -9.19 3.02 -23.45
C SER A 65 -9.52 3.71 -22.11
N ALA A 66 -10.06 2.97 -21.13
CA ALA A 66 -10.32 3.50 -19.78
C ALA A 66 -9.04 3.99 -19.11
N MET A 67 -7.93 3.27 -19.28
CA MET A 67 -6.62 3.65 -18.78
C MET A 67 -6.13 4.96 -19.41
N PHE A 68 -6.38 5.19 -20.71
CA PHE A 68 -5.99 6.44 -21.36
C PHE A 68 -6.70 7.65 -20.74
N PHE A 69 -7.99 7.51 -20.43
CA PHE A 69 -8.76 8.57 -19.77
C PHE A 69 -8.50 8.66 -18.26
N SER A 70 -7.98 7.64 -17.63
CA SER A 70 -7.75 7.59 -16.17
C SER A 70 -6.75 8.63 -15.66
N TYR A 71 -5.81 9.06 -16.51
CA TYR A 71 -4.80 10.08 -16.16
C TYR A 71 -5.32 11.51 -16.12
N ILE A 72 -6.56 11.75 -16.55
CA ILE A 72 -7.13 13.10 -16.57
C ILE A 72 -7.39 13.53 -15.13
N LYS A 73 -6.56 14.48 -14.64
CA LYS A 73 -6.76 15.18 -13.37
C LYS A 73 -7.43 16.52 -13.65
N SER A 74 -8.45 16.87 -12.90
CA SER A 74 -9.17 18.14 -12.98
C SER A 74 -9.61 18.58 -11.59
N GLU A 75 -10.10 19.82 -11.45
CA GLU A 75 -10.64 20.30 -10.18
C GLU A 75 -11.78 19.42 -9.63
N LYS A 76 -12.60 18.82 -10.53
CA LYS A 76 -13.66 17.88 -10.13
C LYS A 76 -13.13 16.50 -9.73
N PHE A 77 -11.97 16.11 -10.26
CA PHE A 77 -11.34 14.79 -10.03
C PHE A 77 -9.87 14.98 -9.64
N PRO A 78 -9.56 15.51 -8.44
CA PRO A 78 -8.20 15.84 -8.03
C PRO A 78 -7.27 14.61 -7.93
N PHE A 79 -7.83 13.45 -7.61
CA PHE A 79 -7.09 12.17 -7.59
C PHE A 79 -7.03 11.47 -8.96
N GLY A 80 -7.54 12.09 -10.04
CA GLY A 80 -7.66 11.48 -11.35
C GLY A 80 -8.86 10.53 -11.48
N LEU A 81 -9.05 10.01 -12.68
CA LEU A 81 -10.14 9.08 -13.00
C LEU A 81 -9.66 7.61 -12.98
N TYR A 82 -8.72 7.26 -12.11
CA TYR A 82 -8.11 5.92 -12.06
C TYR A 82 -9.13 4.79 -11.88
N LYS A 83 -10.25 5.03 -11.18
CA LYS A 83 -11.31 4.05 -10.99
C LYS A 83 -12.09 3.72 -12.28
N LEU A 84 -11.94 4.51 -13.37
CA LEU A 84 -12.53 4.16 -14.67
C LEU A 84 -12.04 2.80 -15.18
N GLU A 85 -10.79 2.46 -14.92
CA GLU A 85 -10.23 1.16 -15.27
C GLU A 85 -11.00 0.02 -14.57
N ASN A 86 -11.32 0.18 -13.28
CA ASN A 86 -12.07 -0.81 -12.51
C ASN A 86 -13.55 -0.89 -12.95
N ILE A 87 -14.16 0.25 -13.29
CA ILE A 87 -15.52 0.31 -13.85
C ILE A 87 -15.58 -0.41 -15.19
N ALA A 88 -14.62 -0.14 -16.07
CA ALA A 88 -14.49 -0.79 -17.36
C ALA A 88 -14.31 -2.30 -17.21
N SER A 89 -13.44 -2.75 -16.32
CA SER A 89 -13.21 -4.17 -16.02
C SER A 89 -14.47 -4.85 -15.45
N SER A 90 -15.22 -4.17 -14.59
CA SER A 90 -16.50 -4.68 -14.08
C SER A 90 -17.54 -4.84 -15.20
N PHE A 91 -17.62 -3.88 -16.11
CA PHE A 91 -18.51 -3.96 -17.26
C PHE A 91 -18.15 -5.12 -18.19
N VAL A 92 -16.87 -5.26 -18.51
CA VAL A 92 -16.36 -6.37 -19.33
C VAL A 92 -16.64 -7.72 -18.66
N SER A 93 -16.42 -7.85 -17.35
CA SER A 93 -16.70 -9.11 -16.64
C SER A 93 -18.16 -9.53 -16.71
N LEU A 94 -19.09 -8.57 -16.68
CA LEU A 94 -20.51 -8.86 -16.90
C LEU A 94 -20.80 -9.35 -18.32
N LEU A 95 -20.15 -8.75 -19.33
CA LEU A 95 -20.26 -9.22 -20.72
C LEU A 95 -19.74 -10.66 -20.85
N ILE A 96 -18.58 -10.97 -20.25
CA ILE A 96 -18.00 -12.33 -20.24
C ILE A 96 -18.98 -13.31 -19.62
N ILE A 97 -19.56 -13.00 -18.46
CA ILE A 97 -20.52 -13.87 -17.77
C ILE A 97 -21.78 -14.08 -18.63
N LEU A 98 -22.34 -13.00 -19.20
CA LEU A 98 -23.52 -13.10 -20.07
C LEU A 98 -23.25 -13.97 -21.31
N THR A 99 -22.11 -13.77 -21.96
CA THR A 99 -21.74 -14.59 -23.13
C THR A 99 -21.52 -16.04 -22.74
N ALA A 100 -20.93 -16.34 -21.59
CA ALA A 100 -20.79 -17.70 -21.11
C ALA A 100 -22.14 -18.38 -20.86
N PHE A 101 -23.13 -17.67 -20.33
CA PHE A 101 -24.50 -18.18 -20.20
C PHE A 101 -25.14 -18.43 -21.57
N GLU A 102 -24.97 -17.52 -22.53
CA GLU A 102 -25.49 -17.68 -23.89
C GLU A 102 -24.87 -18.90 -24.58
N ILE A 103 -23.56 -19.08 -24.50
CA ILE A 103 -22.88 -20.28 -25.02
C ILE A 103 -23.43 -21.51 -24.31
N GLY A 104 -23.50 -21.52 -22.97
CA GLY A 104 -24.02 -22.63 -22.18
C GLY A 104 -25.45 -23.00 -22.58
N TYR A 105 -26.31 -22.02 -22.75
CA TYR A 105 -27.68 -22.24 -23.23
C TYR A 105 -27.73 -22.86 -24.62
N SER A 106 -26.90 -22.35 -25.54
CA SER A 106 -26.82 -22.85 -26.92
C SER A 106 -26.36 -24.32 -27.03
N LEU A 107 -25.69 -24.87 -26.00
CA LEU A 107 -25.29 -26.28 -25.95
C LEU A 107 -26.49 -27.23 -25.77
N PHE A 108 -27.62 -26.73 -25.27
CA PHE A 108 -28.82 -27.51 -25.07
C PHE A 108 -29.82 -27.39 -26.24
N GLU A 109 -29.59 -26.46 -27.18
CA GLU A 109 -30.37 -26.40 -28.41
C GLU A 109 -30.06 -27.59 -29.32
N LYS A 110 -31.06 -28.11 -30.00
CA LYS A 110 -30.89 -29.16 -31.01
C LYS A 110 -30.18 -28.55 -32.22
N ARG A 111 -28.90 -28.82 -32.36
CA ARG A 111 -28.16 -28.47 -33.56
C ARG A 111 -28.11 -29.67 -34.51
N GLU A 112 -28.31 -29.42 -35.78
CA GLU A 112 -28.05 -30.44 -36.77
C GLU A 112 -26.55 -30.76 -36.79
N PRO A 113 -26.17 -32.07 -36.77
CA PRO A 113 -24.75 -32.43 -36.83
C PRO A 113 -24.15 -31.98 -38.15
N VAL A 114 -23.13 -31.15 -38.08
CA VAL A 114 -22.34 -30.75 -39.24
C VAL A 114 -21.53 -32.00 -39.66
N HIS A 115 -21.94 -32.62 -40.77
CA HIS A 115 -21.20 -33.77 -41.35
C HIS A 115 -19.87 -33.25 -41.91
N THR A 116 -18.83 -33.33 -41.13
CA THR A 116 -17.48 -32.92 -41.53
C THR A 116 -16.66 -34.18 -41.85
N SER A 117 -15.90 -34.15 -42.94
CA SER A 117 -15.01 -35.27 -43.29
C SER A 117 -13.92 -35.46 -42.22
N VAL A 118 -13.51 -36.70 -41.97
CA VAL A 118 -12.39 -37.03 -41.06
C VAL A 118 -11.12 -36.28 -41.46
N LEU A 119 -10.90 -36.10 -42.77
CA LEU A 119 -9.76 -35.34 -43.29
C LEU A 119 -9.74 -33.88 -42.78
N ASN A 120 -10.90 -33.18 -42.79
CA ASN A 120 -10.99 -31.81 -42.31
C ASN A 120 -10.70 -31.73 -40.79
N GLN A 121 -11.20 -32.68 -40.00
CA GLN A 121 -10.91 -32.77 -38.57
C GLN A 121 -9.41 -32.95 -38.30
N ILE A 122 -8.74 -33.83 -39.07
CA ILE A 122 -7.30 -34.05 -38.99
C ILE A 122 -6.53 -32.76 -39.34
N ILE A 123 -6.91 -32.05 -40.41
CA ILE A 123 -6.27 -30.81 -40.83
C ILE A 123 -6.39 -29.77 -39.71
N VAL A 124 -7.58 -29.61 -39.12
CA VAL A 124 -7.80 -28.64 -38.01
C VAL A 124 -7.00 -29.04 -36.79
N ALA A 125 -6.96 -30.31 -36.39
CA ALA A 125 -6.14 -30.77 -35.28
C ALA A 125 -4.65 -30.49 -35.48
N ILE A 126 -4.12 -30.70 -36.68
CA ILE A 126 -2.73 -30.38 -37.03
C ILE A 126 -2.47 -28.89 -36.95
N VAL A 127 -3.36 -28.05 -37.50
CA VAL A 127 -3.23 -26.59 -37.44
C VAL A 127 -3.23 -26.08 -36.00
N LEU A 128 -4.18 -26.57 -35.17
CA LEU A 128 -4.23 -26.22 -33.75
C LEU A 128 -2.98 -26.68 -33.00
N PHE A 129 -2.45 -27.85 -33.30
CA PHE A 129 -1.21 -28.34 -32.71
C PHE A 129 -0.01 -27.45 -33.04
N PHE A 130 0.13 -27.00 -34.28
CA PHE A 130 1.16 -26.02 -34.63
C PHE A 130 0.95 -24.66 -33.92
N ILE A 131 -0.29 -24.20 -33.80
CA ILE A 131 -0.63 -22.99 -33.03
C ILE A 131 -0.18 -23.11 -31.58
N VAL A 132 -0.44 -24.25 -30.92
CA VAL A 132 -0.01 -24.52 -29.55
C VAL A 132 1.50 -24.41 -29.42
N ILE A 133 2.26 -25.01 -30.34
CA ILE A 133 3.73 -24.93 -30.32
C ILE A 133 4.22 -23.50 -30.48
N LEU A 134 3.71 -22.76 -31.46
CA LEU A 134 4.10 -21.38 -31.72
C LEU A 134 3.79 -20.46 -30.53
N MET A 135 2.60 -20.62 -29.96
CA MET A 135 2.16 -19.80 -28.82
C MET A 135 2.92 -20.16 -27.54
N TYR A 136 3.26 -21.44 -27.34
CA TYR A 136 4.12 -21.84 -26.22
C TYR A 136 5.50 -21.20 -26.32
N LEU A 137 6.11 -21.22 -27.50
CA LEU A 137 7.41 -20.57 -27.72
C LEU A 137 7.32 -19.06 -27.53
N TYR A 138 6.24 -18.44 -28.02
CA TYR A 138 5.99 -17.01 -27.86
C TYR A 138 5.80 -16.63 -26.38
N SER A 139 4.94 -17.33 -25.65
CA SER A 139 4.73 -17.13 -24.20
C SER A 139 6.05 -17.27 -23.41
N LYS A 140 6.86 -18.28 -23.72
CA LYS A 140 8.18 -18.45 -23.09
C LYS A 140 9.13 -17.30 -23.37
N TYR A 141 9.15 -16.80 -24.61
CA TYR A 141 9.94 -15.64 -25.01
C TYR A 141 9.47 -14.38 -24.29
N GLU A 142 8.16 -14.11 -24.28
CA GLU A 142 7.55 -12.97 -23.64
C GLU A 142 7.80 -12.96 -22.11
N LYS A 143 7.63 -14.11 -21.46
CA LYS A 143 7.96 -14.27 -20.03
C LYS A 143 9.41 -13.95 -19.73
N LYS A 144 10.35 -14.42 -20.59
CA LYS A 144 11.78 -14.13 -20.44
C LYS A 144 12.06 -12.63 -20.51
N ILE A 145 11.48 -11.93 -21.49
CA ILE A 145 11.63 -10.49 -21.64
C ILE A 145 10.94 -9.74 -20.48
N GLY A 146 9.74 -10.18 -20.08
CA GLY A 146 9.00 -9.63 -18.94
C GLY A 146 9.80 -9.68 -17.62
N THR A 147 10.46 -10.81 -17.35
CA THR A 147 11.32 -10.94 -16.18
C THR A 147 12.59 -10.10 -16.30
N GLN A 148 13.22 -10.05 -17.48
CA GLN A 148 14.42 -9.26 -17.74
C GLN A 148 14.21 -7.76 -17.50
N TYR A 149 13.06 -7.23 -17.93
CA TYR A 149 12.71 -5.81 -17.77
C TYR A 149 11.79 -5.54 -16.57
N SER A 150 11.60 -6.52 -15.69
CA SER A 150 10.72 -6.41 -14.50
C SER A 150 9.31 -5.91 -14.85
N SER A 151 8.79 -6.31 -16.01
CA SER A 151 7.46 -5.96 -16.50
C SER A 151 6.44 -7.01 -16.04
N SER A 152 5.68 -6.68 -15.00
CA SER A 152 4.58 -7.55 -14.52
C SER A 152 3.49 -7.77 -15.59
N GLY A 153 3.26 -6.77 -16.46
CA GLY A 153 2.29 -6.87 -17.57
C GLY A 153 2.67 -7.98 -18.57
N LEU A 154 3.93 -8.01 -19.05
CA LEU A 154 4.39 -9.06 -19.96
C LEU A 154 4.41 -10.46 -19.30
N VAL A 155 4.77 -10.54 -18.02
CA VAL A 155 4.74 -11.82 -17.29
C VAL A 155 3.31 -12.32 -17.15
N SER A 156 2.37 -11.43 -16.83
CA SER A 156 0.94 -11.78 -16.72
C SER A 156 0.35 -12.20 -18.06
N ASP A 157 0.65 -11.48 -19.15
CA ASP A 157 0.20 -11.82 -20.50
C ASP A 157 0.73 -13.19 -20.94
N ALA A 158 2.01 -13.46 -20.70
CA ALA A 158 2.61 -14.76 -20.98
C ALA A 158 1.95 -15.93 -20.20
N GLU A 159 1.57 -15.72 -18.94
CA GLU A 159 0.85 -16.75 -18.17
C GLU A 159 -0.61 -16.90 -18.66
N HIS A 160 -1.26 -15.83 -19.10
CA HIS A 160 -2.59 -15.89 -19.74
C HIS A 160 -2.55 -16.72 -21.01
N ILE A 161 -1.61 -16.44 -21.92
CA ILE A 161 -1.40 -17.24 -23.13
C ILE A 161 -1.20 -18.73 -22.80
N LYS A 162 -0.44 -19.03 -21.75
CA LYS A 162 -0.21 -20.41 -21.31
C LYS A 162 -1.49 -21.09 -20.81
N SER A 163 -2.38 -20.34 -20.16
CA SER A 163 -3.70 -20.85 -19.76
C SER A 163 -4.57 -21.19 -20.98
N ASP A 164 -4.56 -20.33 -22.01
CA ASP A 164 -5.31 -20.56 -23.25
C ASP A 164 -4.82 -21.80 -24.00
N LEU A 165 -3.52 -22.11 -23.93
CA LEU A 165 -2.98 -23.33 -24.52
C LEU A 165 -3.61 -24.59 -23.93
N PHE A 166 -3.97 -24.58 -22.66
CA PHE A 166 -4.63 -25.71 -22.01
C PHE A 166 -6.03 -25.93 -22.59
N SER A 167 -6.80 -24.87 -22.84
CA SER A 167 -8.11 -24.96 -23.50
C SER A 167 -7.99 -25.55 -24.93
N ILE A 168 -7.02 -25.04 -25.71
CA ILE A 168 -6.78 -25.57 -27.08
C ILE A 168 -6.39 -27.03 -27.04
N PHE A 169 -5.56 -27.45 -26.07
CA PHE A 169 -5.15 -28.86 -25.92
C PHE A 169 -6.34 -29.79 -25.66
N ILE A 170 -7.26 -29.40 -24.77
CA ILE A 170 -8.48 -30.14 -24.49
C ILE A 170 -9.35 -30.24 -25.77
N ILE A 171 -9.44 -29.15 -26.55
CA ILE A 171 -10.17 -29.13 -27.82
C ILE A 171 -9.53 -30.09 -28.85
N ILE A 172 -8.22 -30.12 -28.96
CA ILE A 172 -7.52 -31.09 -29.85
C ILE A 172 -7.87 -32.51 -29.43
N CYS A 173 -7.86 -32.83 -28.14
CA CYS A 173 -8.30 -34.12 -27.64
C CYS A 173 -9.75 -34.43 -28.06
N SER A 174 -10.67 -33.48 -27.95
CA SER A 174 -12.07 -33.58 -28.38
C SER A 174 -12.18 -33.93 -29.86
N ILE A 175 -11.44 -33.23 -30.71
CA ILE A 175 -11.41 -33.50 -32.16
C ILE A 175 -10.89 -34.90 -32.44
N ILE A 176 -9.83 -35.35 -31.77
CA ILE A 176 -9.28 -36.70 -31.93
C ILE A 176 -10.32 -37.77 -31.53
N PHE A 177 -10.99 -37.61 -30.39
CA PHE A 177 -12.06 -38.52 -29.96
C PHE A 177 -13.21 -38.56 -30.95
N SER A 178 -13.58 -37.40 -31.53
CA SER A 178 -14.60 -37.34 -32.58
C SER A 178 -14.26 -38.16 -33.84
N ILE A 179 -12.97 -38.17 -34.23
CA ILE A 179 -12.48 -39.03 -35.34
C ILE A 179 -12.71 -40.51 -35.06
N PHE A 180 -12.61 -40.97 -33.81
CA PHE A 180 -12.92 -42.33 -33.38
C PHE A 180 -14.42 -42.59 -33.14
N GLY A 181 -15.30 -41.63 -33.49
CA GLY A 181 -16.76 -41.76 -33.34
C GLY A 181 -17.27 -41.43 -31.95
N LEU A 182 -16.42 -40.92 -31.04
CA LEU A 182 -16.79 -40.52 -29.70
C LEU A 182 -16.98 -39.01 -29.65
N ASN A 183 -18.23 -38.53 -29.77
CA ASN A 183 -18.56 -37.10 -29.73
C ASN A 183 -18.59 -36.58 -28.31
N ILE A 184 -17.46 -36.08 -27.83
CA ILE A 184 -17.33 -35.44 -26.49
C ILE A 184 -17.31 -33.92 -26.55
N ASP A 185 -17.49 -33.30 -27.73
CA ASP A 185 -17.45 -31.84 -27.95
C ASP A 185 -18.32 -31.08 -26.98
N LYS A 186 -19.54 -31.54 -26.72
CA LYS A 186 -20.49 -30.89 -25.78
C LYS A 186 -19.94 -30.86 -24.36
N TYR A 187 -19.31 -31.95 -23.91
CA TYR A 187 -18.74 -32.02 -22.56
C TYR A 187 -17.52 -31.07 -22.42
N VAL A 188 -16.69 -31.04 -23.45
CA VAL A 188 -15.54 -30.12 -23.51
C VAL A 188 -16.02 -28.67 -23.56
N ALA A 189 -17.04 -28.36 -24.33
CA ALA A 189 -17.64 -27.02 -24.36
C ALA A 189 -18.21 -26.60 -22.99
N ILE A 190 -18.83 -27.53 -22.24
CA ILE A 190 -19.29 -27.26 -20.87
C ILE A 190 -18.11 -26.90 -19.97
N VAL A 191 -17.00 -27.64 -20.04
CA VAL A 191 -15.78 -27.32 -19.26
C VAL A 191 -15.28 -25.93 -19.60
N ILE A 192 -15.22 -25.57 -20.88
CA ILE A 192 -14.79 -24.23 -21.33
C ILE A 192 -15.74 -23.17 -20.79
N VAL A 193 -17.06 -23.36 -20.86
CA VAL A 193 -18.06 -22.42 -20.31
C VAL A 193 -17.84 -22.21 -18.80
N VAL A 194 -17.58 -23.26 -18.05
CA VAL A 194 -17.29 -23.18 -16.60
C VAL A 194 -16.01 -22.38 -16.36
N MET A 195 -14.95 -22.59 -17.17
CA MET A 195 -13.72 -21.80 -17.08
C MET A 195 -13.95 -20.31 -17.37
N ILE A 196 -14.74 -20.00 -18.42
CA ILE A 196 -15.12 -18.62 -18.76
C ILE A 196 -15.91 -17.97 -17.62
N LEU A 197 -16.89 -18.67 -17.05
CA LEU A 197 -17.66 -18.19 -15.90
C LEU A 197 -16.75 -17.91 -14.68
N HIS A 198 -15.83 -18.83 -14.39
CA HIS A 198 -14.88 -18.66 -13.30
C HIS A 198 -14.04 -17.40 -13.49
N SER A 199 -13.44 -17.21 -14.67
CA SER A 199 -12.64 -16.02 -15.00
C SER A 199 -13.47 -14.74 -14.95
N GLY A 200 -14.69 -14.76 -15.46
CA GLY A 200 -15.62 -13.62 -15.42
C GLY A 200 -15.98 -13.22 -13.97
N PHE A 201 -16.30 -14.19 -13.12
CA PHE A 201 -16.60 -13.93 -11.71
C PHE A 201 -15.38 -13.45 -10.93
N GLU A 202 -14.18 -13.99 -11.19
CA GLU A 202 -12.94 -13.53 -10.57
C GLU A 202 -12.62 -12.08 -10.96
N LEU A 203 -12.73 -11.73 -12.24
CA LEU A 203 -12.55 -10.37 -12.72
C LEU A 203 -13.57 -9.40 -12.10
N LEU A 204 -14.86 -9.80 -12.05
CA LEU A 204 -15.91 -9.01 -11.43
C LEU A 204 -15.64 -8.75 -9.95
N LYS A 205 -15.28 -9.80 -9.22
CA LYS A 205 -14.91 -9.70 -7.79
C LYS A 205 -13.75 -8.74 -7.57
N ASN A 206 -12.66 -8.91 -8.32
CA ASN A 206 -11.45 -8.11 -8.16
C ASN A 206 -11.71 -6.63 -8.50
N SER A 207 -12.44 -6.36 -9.58
CA SER A 207 -12.81 -5.00 -9.98
C SER A 207 -13.76 -4.34 -8.98
N THR A 208 -14.74 -5.08 -8.47
CA THR A 208 -15.69 -4.57 -7.45
C THR A 208 -14.97 -4.28 -6.13
N LEU A 209 -14.11 -5.18 -5.66
CA LEU A 209 -13.32 -4.95 -4.45
C LEU A 209 -12.41 -3.73 -4.58
N ALA A 210 -11.84 -3.49 -5.77
CA ALA A 210 -11.05 -2.29 -6.03
C ALA A 210 -11.91 -1.00 -6.00
N LEU A 211 -13.17 -1.06 -6.46
CA LEU A 211 -14.12 0.07 -6.35
C LEU A 211 -14.51 0.34 -4.89
N LEU A 212 -14.58 -0.70 -4.05
CA LEU A 212 -14.86 -0.62 -2.61
C LEU A 212 -13.63 -0.27 -1.77
N ASP A 213 -12.56 0.20 -2.39
CA ASP A 213 -11.32 0.62 -1.70
C ASP A 213 -10.70 -0.49 -0.82
N ILE A 214 -10.69 -1.74 -1.33
CA ILE A 214 -9.98 -2.83 -0.65
C ILE A 214 -8.53 -2.44 -0.38
N ASN A 215 -8.04 -2.80 0.81
CA ASN A 215 -6.65 -2.53 1.18
C ASN A 215 -5.66 -3.20 0.21
N VAL A 216 -4.48 -2.62 0.10
CA VAL A 216 -3.36 -3.18 -0.66
C VAL A 216 -3.00 -4.57 -0.09
N ASP A 217 -2.50 -5.46 -0.92
CA ASP A 217 -2.16 -6.82 -0.52
C ASP A 217 -1.09 -6.87 0.60
N LYS A 218 -1.18 -7.91 1.44
CA LYS A 218 -0.32 -8.06 2.64
C LYS A 218 1.17 -8.05 2.31
N LYS A 219 1.58 -8.63 1.18
CA LYS A 219 3.00 -8.69 0.79
C LYS A 219 3.55 -7.28 0.50
N THR A 220 2.76 -6.46 -0.19
CA THR A 220 3.12 -5.06 -0.46
C THR A 220 3.17 -4.24 0.82
N ILE A 221 2.19 -4.41 1.73
CA ILE A 221 2.18 -3.74 3.05
C ILE A 221 3.42 -4.13 3.87
N GLU A 222 3.77 -5.42 3.90
CA GLU A 222 4.97 -5.88 4.62
C GLU A 222 6.26 -5.34 4.01
N ALA A 223 6.36 -5.26 2.68
CA ALA A 223 7.50 -4.67 2.00
C ALA A 223 7.64 -3.17 2.32
N ILE A 224 6.52 -2.42 2.33
CA ILE A 224 6.50 -1.00 2.74
C ILE A 224 6.95 -0.87 4.20
N LYS A 225 6.44 -1.73 5.08
CA LYS A 225 6.80 -1.75 6.50
C LYS A 225 8.30 -1.99 6.69
N GLN A 226 8.88 -2.91 5.94
CA GLN A 226 10.32 -3.19 5.99
C GLN A 226 11.16 -1.98 5.56
N GLU A 227 10.78 -1.26 4.50
CA GLU A 227 11.49 -0.06 4.06
C GLU A 227 11.41 1.07 5.10
N ILE A 228 10.24 1.29 5.71
CA ILE A 228 10.07 2.33 6.75
C ILE A 228 10.84 1.98 8.02
N SER A 229 10.90 0.70 8.40
CA SER A 229 11.62 0.27 9.61
C SER A 229 13.14 0.45 9.53
N GLN A 230 13.70 0.77 8.37
CA GLN A 230 15.13 1.07 8.20
C GLN A 230 15.50 2.50 8.60
N PHE A 231 14.52 3.38 8.79
CA PHE A 231 14.80 4.76 9.20
C PHE A 231 15.07 4.85 10.70
N GLU A 232 16.20 5.47 11.05
CA GLU A 232 16.50 5.88 12.42
C GLU A 232 15.36 6.80 12.93
N HIS A 233 15.04 6.74 14.21
CA HIS A 233 13.98 7.49 14.86
C HIS A 233 12.54 7.05 14.53
N VAL A 234 12.30 6.07 13.67
CA VAL A 234 10.99 5.41 13.56
C VAL A 234 10.91 4.34 14.64
N ASN A 235 10.14 4.63 15.70
CA ASN A 235 9.99 3.69 16.81
C ASN A 235 8.91 2.64 16.54
N GLU A 236 7.78 3.07 16.02
CA GLU A 236 6.63 2.21 15.76
C GLU A 236 5.89 2.66 14.49
N ILE A 237 5.45 1.69 13.71
CA ILE A 237 4.51 1.91 12.60
C ILE A 237 3.13 1.52 13.12
N THR A 238 2.31 2.53 13.45
CA THR A 238 0.99 2.35 14.06
C THR A 238 0.00 1.76 13.07
N SER A 239 -0.02 2.28 11.83
CA SER A 239 -0.88 1.74 10.77
C SER A 239 -0.34 2.05 9.38
N ILE A 240 -0.61 1.14 8.44
CA ILE A 240 -0.45 1.35 7.02
C ILE A 240 -1.78 1.00 6.38
N LYS A 241 -2.46 2.00 5.83
CA LYS A 241 -3.68 1.84 5.05
C LYS A 241 -3.39 2.22 3.62
N GLY A 242 -3.87 1.42 2.70
CA GLY A 242 -3.69 1.71 1.29
C GLY A 242 -4.89 1.24 0.49
N ARG A 243 -5.22 1.95 -0.58
CA ARG A 243 -6.28 1.55 -1.49
C ARG A 243 -5.76 1.51 -2.92
N LYS A 244 -6.26 0.54 -3.68
CA LYS A 244 -6.00 0.46 -5.12
C LYS A 244 -6.97 1.36 -5.87
N SER A 245 -6.45 2.11 -6.82
CA SER A 245 -7.23 2.94 -7.71
C SER A 245 -6.72 2.71 -9.13
N GLY A 246 -7.39 1.84 -9.88
CA GLY A 246 -6.84 1.24 -11.09
C GLY A 246 -5.53 0.52 -10.77
N ARG A 247 -4.47 0.81 -11.52
CA ARG A 247 -3.12 0.28 -11.30
C ARG A 247 -2.30 1.02 -10.24
N PHE A 248 -2.81 2.15 -9.74
CA PHE A 248 -2.14 2.98 -8.74
C PHE A 248 -2.56 2.64 -7.32
N MET A 249 -1.71 3.02 -6.38
CA MET A 249 -1.97 2.92 -4.95
C MET A 249 -1.95 4.31 -4.31
N LEU A 250 -2.86 4.52 -3.37
CA LEU A 250 -2.90 5.67 -2.48
C LEU A 250 -2.66 5.13 -1.07
N LEU A 251 -1.66 5.69 -0.36
CA LEU A 251 -1.21 5.19 0.93
C LEU A 251 -1.37 6.26 2.01
N GLU A 252 -1.80 5.84 3.18
CA GLU A 252 -1.81 6.59 4.42
C GLU A 252 -1.06 5.79 5.48
N ILE A 253 -0.02 6.39 6.06
CA ILE A 253 0.92 5.73 6.96
C ILE A 253 0.99 6.55 8.24
N ILE A 254 0.83 5.91 9.40
CA ILE A 254 0.98 6.54 10.71
C ILE A 254 2.19 5.91 11.39
N VAL A 255 3.15 6.77 11.77
CA VAL A 255 4.39 6.37 12.43
C VAL A 255 4.59 7.15 13.72
N LYS A 256 5.16 6.51 14.75
CA LYS A 256 5.64 7.19 15.95
C LYS A 256 7.12 7.46 15.84
N LEU A 257 7.49 8.72 15.99
CA LEU A 257 8.87 9.19 15.86
C LEU A 257 9.46 9.59 17.21
N ASP A 258 10.71 9.18 17.45
CA ASP A 258 11.53 9.65 18.59
C ASP A 258 12.32 10.91 18.19
N ILE A 259 11.59 11.97 17.90
CA ILE A 259 12.14 13.27 17.49
C ILE A 259 11.43 14.37 18.26
N ALA A 260 12.22 15.26 18.87
CA ALA A 260 11.67 16.38 19.63
C ALA A 260 11.39 17.63 18.76
N SER A 261 12.07 17.75 17.62
CA SER A 261 11.96 18.88 16.70
C SER A 261 10.91 18.63 15.65
N PHE A 262 9.96 19.55 15.50
CA PHE A 262 8.94 19.50 14.43
C PHE A 262 9.58 19.51 13.03
N GLU A 263 10.65 20.32 12.85
CA GLU A 263 11.35 20.44 11.57
C GLU A 263 12.05 19.12 11.17
N GLU A 264 12.70 18.47 12.13
CA GLU A 264 13.35 17.15 11.90
C GLU A 264 12.31 16.06 11.61
N ALA A 265 11.18 16.03 12.34
CA ALA A 265 10.10 15.10 12.11
C ALA A 265 9.47 15.28 10.71
N HIS A 266 9.27 16.52 10.27
CA HIS A 266 8.80 16.82 8.92
C HIS A 266 9.80 16.37 7.85
N LYS A 267 11.09 16.62 8.06
CA LYS A 267 12.15 16.18 7.16
C LYS A 267 12.20 14.65 7.03
N LEU A 268 12.07 13.95 8.15
CA LEU A 268 12.05 12.48 8.15
C LEU A 268 10.81 11.94 7.45
N SER A 269 9.61 12.51 7.68
CA SER A 269 8.40 12.09 6.98
C SER A 269 8.54 12.26 5.46
N SER A 270 9.12 13.37 5.00
CA SER A 270 9.40 13.60 3.58
C SER A 270 10.40 12.61 3.00
N GLN A 271 11.41 12.18 3.77
CA GLN A 271 12.36 11.15 3.35
C GLN A 271 11.69 9.78 3.23
N ILE A 272 10.77 9.44 4.14
CA ILE A 272 9.97 8.20 4.07
C ILE A 272 9.09 8.23 2.81
N GLU A 273 8.39 9.33 2.54
CA GLU A 273 7.56 9.49 1.34
C GLU A 273 8.40 9.30 0.07
N GLN A 274 9.55 9.96 -0.03
CA GLN A 274 10.45 9.84 -1.17
C GLN A 274 10.94 8.39 -1.36
N ARG A 275 11.34 7.71 -0.30
CA ARG A 275 11.76 6.31 -0.34
C ARG A 275 10.65 5.40 -0.87
N ILE A 276 9.41 5.64 -0.46
CA ILE A 276 8.24 4.88 -0.94
C ILE A 276 8.03 5.11 -2.43
N TYR A 277 8.07 6.35 -2.93
CA TYR A 277 7.95 6.64 -4.35
C TYR A 277 9.06 5.97 -5.19
N GLU A 278 10.29 5.93 -4.67
CA GLU A 278 11.43 5.31 -5.36
C GLU A 278 11.30 3.78 -5.45
N LYS A 279 10.84 3.14 -4.38
CA LYS A 279 10.74 1.68 -4.28
C LYS A 279 9.47 1.10 -4.87
N PHE A 280 8.37 1.87 -4.85
CA PHE A 280 7.04 1.45 -5.29
C PHE A 280 6.50 2.41 -6.37
N PRO A 281 6.91 2.24 -7.65
CA PRO A 281 6.56 3.17 -8.73
C PRO A 281 5.05 3.29 -9.02
N ASN A 282 4.25 2.37 -8.54
CA ASN A 282 2.79 2.37 -8.65
C ASN A 282 2.09 3.12 -7.50
N VAL A 283 2.82 3.74 -6.58
CA VAL A 283 2.26 4.67 -5.60
C VAL A 283 2.08 6.04 -6.27
N ASP A 284 0.83 6.52 -6.38
CA ASP A 284 0.51 7.86 -6.91
C ASP A 284 0.51 8.92 -5.80
N ASN A 285 0.10 8.54 -4.59
CA ASN A 285 0.11 9.43 -3.44
C ASN A 285 0.41 8.64 -2.15
N VAL A 286 1.25 9.20 -1.30
CA VAL A 286 1.51 8.71 0.05
C VAL A 286 1.48 9.89 1.02
N ILE A 287 0.81 9.71 2.13
CA ILE A 287 0.76 10.66 3.24
C ILE A 287 1.33 9.96 4.46
N VAL A 288 2.39 10.53 5.02
CA VAL A 288 3.00 10.04 6.26
C VAL A 288 2.59 10.98 7.39
N HIS A 289 1.69 10.49 8.23
CA HIS A 289 1.31 11.15 9.48
C HIS A 289 2.25 10.68 10.59
N TYR A 290 2.89 11.59 11.29
CA TYR A 290 3.78 11.24 12.39
C TYR A 290 3.22 11.71 13.72
N GLU A 291 3.35 10.85 14.72
CA GLU A 291 2.95 11.08 16.10
C GLU A 291 4.20 11.06 16.99
N PRO A 292 4.25 11.90 18.05
CA PRO A 292 5.34 11.79 19.02
C PRO A 292 5.17 10.53 19.85
N ILE A 293 6.30 10.00 20.33
CA ILE A 293 6.25 8.91 21.30
C ILE A 293 5.74 9.47 22.62
N GLU A 294 4.71 8.86 23.16
CA GLU A 294 4.27 9.14 24.54
C GLU A 294 5.33 8.68 25.52
N LYS A 295 5.98 9.64 26.17
CA LYS A 295 6.87 9.32 27.29
C LYS A 295 6.05 8.76 28.44
N LYS A 296 6.21 7.47 28.69
CA LYS A 296 5.60 6.81 29.87
C LYS A 296 6.26 7.24 31.18
N ILE A 297 7.55 7.55 31.15
CA ILE A 297 8.33 8.00 32.29
C ILE A 297 8.75 9.44 32.04
N VAL A 298 8.41 10.34 32.94
CA VAL A 298 8.79 11.74 32.88
C VAL A 298 9.69 12.08 34.06
N LYS A 299 10.68 12.93 33.81
CA LYS A 299 11.60 13.43 34.82
C LYS A 299 11.11 14.80 35.29
N ILE A 300 10.64 14.87 36.53
CA ILE A 300 10.08 16.06 37.16
C ILE A 300 11.11 16.68 38.09
N CYS A 301 11.36 17.96 37.96
CA CYS A 301 12.23 18.73 38.85
C CYS A 301 11.41 19.66 39.73
N ILE A 302 11.64 19.57 41.04
CA ILE A 302 11.05 20.45 42.06
C ILE A 302 12.21 21.20 42.74
N PRO A 303 12.34 22.52 42.50
CA PRO A 303 13.33 23.34 43.21
C PRO A 303 12.95 23.45 44.69
N GLN A 304 13.94 23.28 45.59
CA GLN A 304 13.69 23.24 47.03
C GLN A 304 14.51 24.27 47.79
N THR A 305 13.92 24.76 48.90
CA THR A 305 14.59 25.55 49.91
C THR A 305 15.39 24.65 50.87
N LYS A 306 16.14 25.22 51.80
CA LYS A 306 16.86 24.46 52.87
C LYS A 306 15.91 23.62 53.76
N ASN A 307 14.64 23.98 53.85
CA ASN A 307 13.64 23.27 54.63
C ASN A 307 12.79 22.30 53.80
N GLU A 308 13.31 21.90 52.62
CA GLU A 308 12.65 20.97 51.68
C GLU A 308 11.30 21.44 51.12
N GLN A 309 10.94 22.70 51.30
CA GLN A 309 9.75 23.31 50.71
C GLN A 309 10.03 23.69 49.27
N ILE A 310 8.97 23.82 48.43
CA ILE A 310 9.12 24.33 47.07
C ILE A 310 9.68 25.73 47.09
N SER A 311 10.76 25.99 46.38
CA SER A 311 11.36 27.33 46.33
C SER A 311 10.52 28.23 45.45
N GLU A 312 10.21 29.43 46.00
CA GLU A 312 9.55 30.48 45.23
C GLU A 312 10.43 31.09 44.13
N ASP A 313 11.73 31.06 44.34
CA ASP A 313 12.72 31.55 43.40
C ASP A 313 13.52 30.37 42.84
N PHE A 314 13.26 30.01 41.60
CA PHE A 314 13.93 28.95 40.88
C PHE A 314 15.46 29.13 40.88
N SER A 315 15.93 30.36 40.75
CA SER A 315 17.36 30.67 40.65
C SER A 315 18.09 30.59 41.98
N ASN A 316 17.39 30.77 43.08
CA ASN A 316 17.94 30.79 44.45
C ASN A 316 17.52 29.55 45.29
N SER A 317 16.98 28.51 44.63
CA SER A 317 16.74 27.24 45.29
C SER A 317 18.03 26.63 45.83
N ASN A 318 17.97 25.96 47.00
CA ASN A 318 19.13 25.33 47.60
C ASN A 318 19.47 23.98 46.96
N SER A 319 18.46 23.27 46.51
CA SER A 319 18.59 21.97 45.86
C SER A 319 17.47 21.72 44.86
N PHE A 320 17.66 20.75 44.03
CA PHE A 320 16.70 20.26 43.04
C PHE A 320 16.32 18.82 43.39
N LEU A 321 15.04 18.59 43.64
CA LEU A 321 14.49 17.24 43.77
C LEU A 321 14.10 16.77 42.38
N ILE A 322 14.80 15.78 41.85
CA ILE A 322 14.55 15.19 40.53
C ILE A 322 13.90 13.84 40.72
N ILE A 323 12.73 13.65 40.10
CA ILE A 323 11.87 12.46 40.26
C ILE A 323 11.62 11.85 38.91
N ASP A 324 11.95 10.57 38.76
CA ASP A 324 11.51 9.75 37.61
C ASP A 324 10.11 9.21 37.96
N TYR A 325 9.09 9.68 37.25
CA TYR A 325 7.69 9.35 37.51
C TYR A 325 7.06 8.59 36.35
N ASP A 326 6.50 7.41 36.62
CA ASP A 326 5.75 6.62 35.64
C ASP A 326 4.31 7.13 35.56
N LEU A 327 3.98 7.79 34.43
CA LEU A 327 2.64 8.32 34.16
C LEU A 327 1.57 7.24 34.06
N SER A 328 1.93 6.07 33.56
CA SER A 328 0.98 4.96 33.33
C SER A 328 0.62 4.27 34.65
N ARG A 329 1.61 4.03 35.51
CA ARG A 329 1.44 3.37 36.82
C ARG A 329 1.17 4.36 37.95
N LYS A 330 1.30 5.65 37.70
CA LYS A 330 1.20 6.74 38.69
C LYS A 330 2.10 6.49 39.90
N LYS A 331 3.37 6.09 39.65
CA LYS A 331 4.34 5.72 40.67
C LYS A 331 5.67 6.42 40.49
N ILE A 332 6.30 6.77 41.59
CA ILE A 332 7.69 7.24 41.64
C ILE A 332 8.59 6.00 41.42
N LEU A 333 9.46 6.08 40.42
CA LEU A 333 10.47 5.04 40.12
C LEU A 333 11.79 5.34 40.83
N ASN A 334 12.20 6.62 40.81
CA ASN A 334 13.44 7.05 41.41
C ASN A 334 13.30 8.49 41.93
N LYS A 335 14.04 8.80 42.98
CA LYS A 335 14.08 10.13 43.62
C LYS A 335 15.51 10.50 43.94
N GLN A 336 15.98 11.61 43.43
CA GLN A 336 17.32 12.09 43.67
C GLN A 336 17.29 13.57 44.07
N GLN A 337 18.03 13.93 45.11
CA GLN A 337 18.22 15.30 45.53
C GLN A 337 19.61 15.77 45.09
N LYS A 338 19.68 16.83 44.32
CA LYS A 338 20.93 17.41 43.85
C LYS A 338 21.12 18.82 44.39
N PRO A 339 22.29 19.16 44.95
CA PRO A 339 22.56 20.53 45.40
C PRO A 339 22.56 21.51 44.23
N ASN A 340 22.28 22.77 44.52
CA ASN A 340 22.40 23.83 43.51
C ASN A 340 23.82 24.41 43.52
N ASP A 341 24.68 23.87 42.66
CA ASP A 341 26.08 24.33 42.55
C ASP A 341 26.26 25.73 41.91
N PHE A 342 25.13 26.34 41.50
CA PHE A 342 25.14 27.64 40.82
C PHE A 342 24.83 28.81 41.75
N LEU A 343 24.70 28.58 43.07
CA LEU A 343 24.28 29.63 44.04
C LEU A 343 25.18 30.84 44.05
N GLU A 344 26.49 30.64 43.84
CA GLU A 344 27.50 31.69 43.89
C GLU A 344 27.58 32.52 42.57
N LEU A 345 26.92 32.12 41.51
CA LEU A 345 26.95 32.87 40.27
C LEU A 345 26.16 34.17 40.37
N LYS A 346 26.86 35.29 40.02
CA LYS A 346 26.27 36.64 40.07
C LYS A 346 25.41 36.99 38.85
N GLU A 347 25.75 36.41 37.69
CA GLU A 347 25.04 36.72 36.42
C GLU A 347 24.58 35.44 35.71
N LYS A 348 23.44 35.57 34.99
CA LYS A 348 22.87 34.50 34.16
C LYS A 348 22.60 33.16 34.91
N LYS A 349 22.53 33.22 36.28
CA LYS A 349 22.36 32.08 37.14
C LYS A 349 21.18 31.18 36.68
N GLY A 350 20.02 31.75 36.49
CA GLY A 350 18.82 31.00 36.08
C GLY A 350 18.97 30.32 34.71
N ILE A 351 19.71 30.95 33.78
CA ILE A 351 19.98 30.35 32.47
C ILE A 351 20.90 29.11 32.61
N GLN A 352 21.95 29.20 33.44
CA GLN A 352 22.89 28.09 33.68
C GLN A 352 22.17 26.91 34.37
N ILE A 353 21.31 27.20 35.36
CA ILE A 353 20.46 26.17 35.99
C ILE A 353 19.54 25.50 34.97
N ALA A 354 18.90 26.29 34.09
CA ALA A 354 18.02 25.76 33.08
C ALA A 354 18.75 24.85 32.11
N LEU A 355 19.94 25.22 31.62
CA LEU A 355 20.81 24.39 30.78
C LEU A 355 21.24 23.12 31.50
N TYR A 356 21.60 23.20 32.78
CA TYR A 356 21.93 22.05 33.60
C TYR A 356 20.76 21.06 33.70
N LEU A 357 19.56 21.53 34.02
CA LEU A 357 18.36 20.68 34.13
C LEU A 357 17.95 20.07 32.80
N VAL A 358 18.14 20.77 31.69
CA VAL A 358 17.95 20.23 30.33
C VAL A 358 18.92 19.09 30.08
N LYS A 359 20.21 19.25 30.46
CA LYS A 359 21.26 18.22 30.34
C LYS A 359 20.96 16.99 31.22
N GLU A 360 20.38 17.19 32.41
CA GLU A 360 19.92 16.11 33.29
C GLU A 360 18.66 15.38 32.74
N GLY A 361 18.10 15.85 31.63
CA GLY A 361 16.95 15.24 30.97
C GLY A 361 15.62 15.55 31.64
N VAL A 362 15.54 16.65 32.42
CA VAL A 362 14.28 17.07 33.08
C VAL A 362 13.23 17.42 32.01
N ASP A 363 12.02 16.91 32.17
CA ASP A 363 10.88 17.11 31.25
C ASP A 363 9.91 18.17 31.77
N ILE A 364 9.74 18.23 33.09
CA ILE A 364 8.77 19.10 33.76
C ILE A 364 9.45 19.79 34.92
N ILE A 365 9.26 21.12 34.98
CA ILE A 365 9.76 21.94 36.07
C ILE A 365 8.56 22.43 36.88
N VAL A 366 8.56 22.18 38.17
CA VAL A 366 7.56 22.70 39.10
C VAL A 366 7.99 24.08 39.60
N THR A 367 7.12 25.08 39.53
CA THR A 367 7.37 26.45 39.99
C THR A 367 6.18 26.96 40.77
N THR A 368 6.40 27.91 41.67
CA THR A 368 5.30 28.59 42.40
C THR A 368 4.88 29.91 41.75
N LYS A 369 5.71 30.44 40.84
CA LYS A 369 5.46 31.68 40.10
C LYS A 369 5.59 31.43 38.59
N HIS A 370 4.80 32.16 37.81
CA HIS A 370 4.98 32.21 36.38
C HIS A 370 6.36 32.81 36.04
N ILE A 371 7.18 32.05 35.30
CA ILE A 371 8.53 32.50 34.91
C ILE A 371 8.55 32.98 33.45
N GLU A 372 7.39 33.27 32.87
CA GLU A 372 7.28 33.76 31.49
C GLU A 372 8.13 35.01 31.26
N ASN A 373 8.72 35.12 30.09
CA ASN A 373 9.63 36.22 29.70
C ASN A 373 10.96 36.31 30.49
N THR A 374 11.36 35.26 31.17
CA THR A 374 12.67 35.15 31.82
C THR A 374 13.67 34.32 30.99
N GLY A 375 14.96 34.52 31.26
CA GLY A 375 16.00 33.74 30.56
C GLY A 375 15.83 32.21 30.68
N PRO A 376 15.57 31.66 31.89
CA PRO A 376 15.25 30.25 32.06
C PRO A 376 14.08 29.76 31.22
N TYR A 377 13.02 30.53 31.13
CA TYR A 377 11.84 30.20 30.33
C TYR A 377 12.19 29.97 28.85
N PHE A 378 12.98 30.87 28.27
CA PHE A 378 13.40 30.69 26.86
C PHE A 378 14.24 29.43 26.65
N VAL A 379 15.17 29.10 27.56
CA VAL A 379 15.94 27.87 27.51
C VAL A 379 15.04 26.64 27.54
N PHE A 380 14.14 26.57 28.51
CA PHE A 380 13.23 25.42 28.64
C PHE A 380 12.27 25.31 27.46
N LYS A 381 11.71 26.44 26.98
CA LYS A 381 10.81 26.46 25.82
C LYS A 381 11.50 25.98 24.56
N THR A 382 12.74 26.42 24.31
CA THR A 382 13.55 25.97 23.15
C THR A 382 13.80 24.46 23.16
N HIS A 383 13.91 23.86 24.36
CA HIS A 383 14.14 22.43 24.54
C HIS A 383 12.82 21.66 24.81
N ASN A 384 11.69 22.25 24.51
CA ASN A 384 10.36 21.63 24.65
C ASN A 384 10.04 21.08 26.06
N LYS A 385 10.52 21.80 27.12
CA LYS A 385 10.25 21.43 28.51
C LYS A 385 9.00 22.11 29.03
N LYS A 386 8.24 21.40 29.90
CA LYS A 386 6.95 21.87 30.43
C LYS A 386 7.11 22.51 31.81
N PHE A 387 6.24 23.46 32.10
CA PHE A 387 6.14 24.07 33.43
C PHE A 387 4.86 23.67 34.08
N TYR A 388 4.94 23.47 35.39
CA TYR A 388 3.79 23.26 36.25
C TYR A 388 3.82 24.26 37.39
N VAL A 389 2.86 25.16 37.45
CA VAL A 389 2.76 26.18 38.47
C VAL A 389 1.87 25.69 39.61
N VAL A 390 2.38 25.75 40.84
CA VAL A 390 1.71 25.31 42.08
C VAL A 390 1.38 26.53 42.90
N GLU A 391 0.12 26.71 43.30
CA GLU A 391 -0.34 27.87 44.08
C GLU A 391 0.04 27.79 45.56
N ASN A 392 0.31 26.61 46.13
CA ASN A 392 0.70 26.40 47.50
C ASN A 392 2.11 25.84 47.67
N VAL A 393 2.89 26.44 48.56
CA VAL A 393 4.32 26.16 48.78
C VAL A 393 4.57 24.90 49.64
N GLN A 394 3.58 24.39 50.38
CA GLN A 394 3.74 23.24 51.27
C GLN A 394 3.60 21.93 50.45
N ILE A 395 4.68 21.14 50.46
CA ILE A 395 4.65 19.76 49.93
C ILE A 395 4.17 18.84 51.03
N ASP A 396 2.94 19.01 51.51
CA ASP A 396 2.41 18.04 52.52
C ASP A 396 2.06 16.69 51.90
N ASN A 397 1.90 16.65 50.58
CA ASN A 397 1.65 15.41 49.86
C ASN A 397 2.28 15.41 48.44
N LEU A 398 3.53 14.93 48.37
CA LEU A 398 4.26 14.82 47.09
C LEU A 398 3.52 13.91 46.08
N GLU A 399 2.88 12.84 46.55
CA GLU A 399 2.15 11.93 45.69
C GLU A 399 0.93 12.60 45.05
N GLU A 400 0.22 13.45 45.78
CA GLU A 400 -0.92 14.20 45.27
C GLU A 400 -0.48 15.25 44.24
N LEU A 401 0.62 15.94 44.50
CA LEU A 401 1.22 16.87 43.54
C LEU A 401 1.55 16.16 42.22
N LEU A 402 2.24 15.04 42.29
CA LEU A 402 2.62 14.26 41.11
C LEU A 402 1.41 13.70 40.35
N LYS A 403 0.37 13.29 41.08
CA LYS A 403 -0.90 12.85 40.52
C LYS A 403 -1.62 13.97 39.78
N ASN A 404 -1.62 15.20 40.33
CA ASN A 404 -2.20 16.39 39.70
C ASN A 404 -1.43 16.80 38.45
N ILE A 405 -0.09 16.72 38.47
CA ILE A 405 0.77 16.92 37.31
C ILE A 405 0.43 15.89 36.21
N SER A 406 0.34 14.62 36.61
CA SER A 406 -0.01 13.53 35.68
C SER A 406 -1.36 13.74 35.02
N ASN A 407 -2.40 14.10 35.77
CA ASN A 407 -3.74 14.33 35.24
C ASN A 407 -3.77 15.51 34.24
N LYS A 408 -3.09 16.63 34.55
CA LYS A 408 -2.98 17.78 33.62
C LYS A 408 -2.22 17.46 32.34
N ILE A 409 -1.26 16.54 32.38
CA ILE A 409 -0.53 16.09 31.20
C ILE A 409 -1.43 15.22 30.31
N TYR A 410 -2.19 14.32 30.93
CA TYR A 410 -3.12 13.43 30.23
C TYR A 410 -4.25 14.20 29.52
N VAL A 411 -4.89 15.14 30.21
CA VAL A 411 -5.97 15.96 29.64
C VAL A 411 -5.50 16.80 28.43
N LYS A 412 -4.26 17.26 28.42
CA LYS A 412 -3.69 17.99 27.28
C LYS A 412 -3.29 17.10 26.09
N GLN A 413 -3.11 15.79 26.30
CA GLN A 413 -2.76 14.80 25.27
C GLN A 413 -3.99 14.18 24.60
N THR A 414 -5.10 14.04 25.33
CA THR A 414 -6.32 13.41 24.81
C THR A 414 -7.30 14.37 24.14
N GLY A 415 -7.07 15.70 24.23
CA GLY A 415 -7.96 16.70 23.60
C GLY A 415 -9.35 16.79 24.23
N GLU A 416 -9.61 16.12 25.34
CA GLU A 416 -10.83 16.24 26.13
C GLU A 416 -10.72 17.46 27.06
N GLU A 417 -10.93 18.65 26.49
CA GLU A 417 -11.35 19.80 27.28
C GLU A 417 -12.84 19.64 27.61
N THR A 418 -13.15 19.34 28.88
CA THR A 418 -14.50 19.48 29.43
C THR A 418 -14.89 20.94 29.55
#